data_b91701671617ff2e39bf7e06b609f79c
#
_entry.id   b91701671617ff2e39bf7e06b609f79c
#
_cell.length_a   1.000
_cell.length_b   1.000
_cell.length_c   1.000
_cell.angle_alpha   90.00
_cell.angle_beta   90.00
_cell.angle_gamma   90.00
#
_symmetry.space_group_name_H-M   'P 1'
#
loop_
_entity.id
_entity.type
_entity.pdbx_description
1 polymer ?
#
loop_
_entity_poly.entity_id
_entity_poly.type
_entity_poly.pdbx_seq_one_letter_code
_entity_poly.pdbx_strand_id
1 'polypeptide(L)'
;MENLSPQATRPDAPMAQPFADAARAAVYETIFSRRDVRGQFLPQAVPDEVLARVLLAAHHAPSVGFMQPWNFLVVRSPEVKQQVRGVFAKAHAEAAAMFPDEKRATYSKLKLEGIVEAPINLCITCDRQRTGPVVIGRTHIPTMDLYSSVCAVQNLWLAARAEGLGVGWVSIFNEPELQAALGIPPEIVPIAYLCIGYVSHFHDKPELEKAGWLPRLPVADLLYYERWGSTDPEHRDPLTATVAQLQDDVQTRGRFPR
;
A
#
# COMPACT_ATOMS: atom_id res chain seq x y z
N MET A 1 -12.51 -37.88 8.57
CA MET A 1 -12.08 -36.59 9.19
C MET A 1 -11.27 -36.95 10.41
N GLU A 2 -9.95 -36.99 10.27
CA GLU A 2 -9.07 -37.19 11.42
C GLU A 2 -9.16 -35.95 12.32
N ASN A 3 -9.41 -36.19 13.57
CA ASN A 3 -9.50 -35.20 14.62
C ASN A 3 -8.08 -34.59 14.81
N LEU A 4 -7.80 -33.45 14.21
CA LEU A 4 -6.60 -32.66 14.52
C LEU A 4 -6.78 -32.11 15.95
N SER A 5 -6.38 -32.89 16.94
CA SER A 5 -6.19 -32.38 18.30
C SER A 5 -5.23 -31.22 18.28
N PRO A 6 -5.48 -30.12 19.02
CA PRO A 6 -4.53 -29.02 19.13
C PRO A 6 -3.20 -29.59 19.63
N GLN A 7 -2.15 -29.46 18.83
CA GLN A 7 -0.81 -29.83 19.28
C GLN A 7 -0.48 -28.91 20.46
N ALA A 8 -0.34 -29.52 21.64
CA ALA A 8 0.14 -28.84 22.82
C ALA A 8 1.50 -28.19 22.46
N THR A 9 1.62 -26.89 22.65
CA THR A 9 2.88 -26.17 22.49
C THR A 9 3.92 -26.83 23.39
N ARG A 10 4.96 -27.41 22.79
CA ARG A 10 6.08 -27.98 23.56
C ARG A 10 6.81 -26.81 24.22
N PRO A 11 6.90 -26.77 25.55
CA PRO A 11 7.55 -25.66 26.25
C PRO A 11 9.05 -25.51 25.89
N ASP A 12 9.65 -26.55 25.31
CA ASP A 12 11.08 -26.60 24.93
C ASP A 12 11.32 -26.44 23.42
N ALA A 13 10.31 -26.01 22.63
CA ALA A 13 10.53 -25.76 21.22
C ALA A 13 11.44 -24.52 21.04
N PRO A 14 12.54 -24.60 20.23
CA PRO A 14 13.41 -23.45 20.03
C PRO A 14 12.62 -22.29 19.39
N MET A 15 12.80 -21.08 19.92
CA MET A 15 12.26 -19.86 19.35
C MET A 15 12.82 -19.64 17.94
N ALA A 16 11.94 -19.19 17.01
CA ALA A 16 12.40 -18.70 15.72
C ALA A 16 13.37 -17.51 15.94
N GLN A 17 14.50 -17.56 15.28
CA GLN A 17 15.50 -16.50 15.41
C GLN A 17 15.15 -15.30 14.54
N PRO A 18 15.37 -14.07 15.00
CA PRO A 18 15.24 -12.89 14.17
C PRO A 18 16.29 -12.92 13.04
N PHE A 19 16.02 -12.18 11.96
CA PHE A 19 17.04 -11.94 10.95
C PHE A 19 18.28 -11.25 11.57
N ALA A 20 19.43 -11.42 10.92
CA ALA A 20 20.63 -10.66 11.25
C ALA A 20 20.36 -9.15 11.25
N ASP A 21 21.03 -8.39 12.10
CA ASP A 21 20.75 -6.96 12.34
C ASP A 21 20.71 -6.13 11.06
N ALA A 22 21.61 -6.36 10.12
CA ALA A 22 21.64 -5.63 8.85
C ALA A 22 20.39 -5.91 7.99
N ALA A 23 19.95 -7.17 7.91
CA ALA A 23 18.76 -7.54 7.16
C ALA A 23 17.49 -6.99 7.83
N ARG A 24 17.42 -7.05 9.16
CA ARG A 24 16.32 -6.46 9.95
C ARG A 24 16.24 -4.94 9.75
N ALA A 25 17.39 -4.24 9.81
CA ALA A 25 17.48 -2.81 9.60
C ALA A 25 17.01 -2.41 8.19
N ALA A 26 17.39 -3.17 7.15
CA ALA A 26 16.97 -2.92 5.78
C ALA A 26 15.44 -3.00 5.58
N VAL A 27 14.77 -3.95 6.26
CA VAL A 27 13.30 -4.06 6.23
C VAL A 27 12.65 -2.80 6.82
N TYR A 28 13.07 -2.36 8.00
CA TYR A 28 12.54 -1.16 8.63
C TYR A 28 12.86 0.11 7.83
N GLU A 29 14.06 0.23 7.29
CA GLU A 29 14.44 1.35 6.42
C GLU A 29 13.53 1.43 5.21
N THR A 30 13.24 0.31 4.55
CA THR A 30 12.31 0.24 3.42
C THR A 30 10.92 0.74 3.81
N ILE A 31 10.39 0.28 4.94
CA ILE A 31 9.06 0.66 5.44
C ILE A 31 8.99 2.17 5.72
N PHE A 32 9.98 2.72 6.44
CA PHE A 32 9.93 4.12 6.87
C PHE A 32 10.32 5.11 5.77
N SER A 33 11.15 4.70 4.80
CA SER A 33 11.58 5.56 3.68
C SER A 33 10.69 5.48 2.45
N ARG A 34 9.73 4.55 2.38
CA ARG A 34 8.74 4.46 1.29
C ARG A 34 7.91 5.73 1.21
N ARG A 35 7.72 6.23 0.00
CA ARG A 35 6.84 7.38 -0.30
C ARG A 35 5.90 7.05 -1.44
N ASP A 36 4.74 7.69 -1.42
CA ASP A 36 3.86 7.80 -2.56
C ASP A 36 4.45 8.83 -3.53
N VAL A 37 4.70 8.44 -4.76
CA VAL A 37 5.45 9.23 -5.75
C VAL A 37 4.53 9.65 -6.89
N ARG A 38 4.65 10.89 -7.37
CA ARG A 38 3.81 11.42 -8.44
C ARG A 38 4.57 12.18 -9.51
N GLY A 39 5.32 13.21 -9.12
CA GLY A 39 6.04 14.09 -10.03
C GLY A 39 7.53 13.77 -10.23
N GLN A 40 8.06 12.77 -9.54
CA GLN A 40 9.49 12.48 -9.47
C GLN A 40 9.95 11.40 -10.46
N PHE A 41 9.02 10.83 -11.25
CA PHE A 41 9.36 9.75 -12.19
C PHE A 41 10.37 10.20 -13.25
N LEU A 42 11.32 9.32 -13.51
CA LEU A 42 12.28 9.44 -14.59
C LEU A 42 11.82 8.61 -15.80
N PRO A 43 12.18 9.02 -17.04
CA PRO A 43 11.81 8.30 -18.25
C PRO A 43 12.56 6.98 -18.44
N GLN A 44 13.48 6.64 -17.53
CA GLN A 44 14.29 5.43 -17.58
C GLN A 44 13.39 4.19 -17.52
N ALA A 45 13.58 3.27 -18.47
CA ALA A 45 12.88 1.99 -18.48
C ALA A 45 13.24 1.14 -17.27
N VAL A 46 12.23 0.44 -16.71
CA VAL A 46 12.43 -0.56 -15.67
C VAL A 46 12.68 -1.90 -16.35
N PRO A 47 13.82 -2.57 -16.07
CA PRO A 47 14.09 -3.90 -16.62
C PRO A 47 13.03 -4.93 -16.18
N ASP A 48 12.71 -5.88 -17.07
CA ASP A 48 11.71 -6.90 -16.79
C ASP A 48 12.10 -7.79 -15.60
N GLU A 49 13.39 -8.03 -15.38
CA GLU A 49 13.88 -8.80 -14.23
C GLU A 49 13.62 -8.09 -12.90
N VAL A 50 13.71 -6.75 -12.88
CA VAL A 50 13.37 -5.96 -11.69
C VAL A 50 11.87 -6.01 -11.44
N LEU A 51 11.07 -5.78 -12.48
CA LEU A 51 9.61 -5.86 -12.37
C LEU A 51 9.15 -7.27 -11.94
N ALA A 52 9.77 -8.32 -12.49
CA ALA A 52 9.47 -9.71 -12.13
C ALA A 52 9.70 -9.99 -10.63
N ARG A 53 10.82 -9.50 -10.06
CA ARG A 53 11.08 -9.64 -8.60
C ARG A 53 10.04 -8.91 -7.77
N VAL A 54 9.64 -7.73 -8.20
CA VAL A 54 8.61 -6.91 -7.52
C VAL A 54 7.24 -7.58 -7.59
N LEU A 55 6.86 -8.15 -8.73
CA LEU A 55 5.61 -8.91 -8.90
C LEU A 55 5.62 -10.22 -8.08
N LEU A 56 6.76 -10.90 -8.04
CA LEU A 56 6.91 -12.11 -7.22
C LEU A 56 6.75 -11.80 -5.73
N ALA A 57 7.33 -10.71 -5.24
CA ALA A 57 7.14 -10.25 -3.87
C ALA A 57 5.67 -9.95 -3.56
N ALA A 58 4.95 -9.30 -4.48
CA ALA A 58 3.51 -9.09 -4.37
C ALA A 58 2.74 -10.41 -4.27
N HIS A 59 3.09 -11.39 -5.09
CA HIS A 59 2.44 -12.71 -5.10
C HIS A 59 2.69 -13.52 -3.82
N HIS A 60 3.75 -13.23 -3.07
CA HIS A 60 4.02 -13.84 -1.75
C HIS A 60 3.28 -13.16 -0.59
N ALA A 61 2.33 -12.28 -0.86
CA ALA A 61 1.49 -11.71 0.18
C ALA A 61 0.60 -12.79 0.83
N PRO A 62 0.29 -12.64 2.13
CA PRO A 62 -0.69 -13.51 2.77
C PRO A 62 -2.07 -13.29 2.16
N SER A 63 -2.86 -14.37 2.05
CA SER A 63 -4.25 -14.28 1.66
C SER A 63 -5.12 -15.24 2.47
N VAL A 64 -6.32 -14.79 2.81
CA VAL A 64 -7.27 -15.59 3.57
C VAL A 64 -7.65 -16.83 2.76
N GLY A 65 -7.64 -18.00 3.43
CA GLY A 65 -7.88 -19.29 2.77
C GLY A 65 -6.90 -19.60 1.65
N PHE A 66 -5.73 -18.94 1.61
CA PHE A 66 -4.72 -19.05 0.55
C PHE A 66 -5.31 -18.83 -0.86
N MET A 67 -6.32 -17.95 -0.96
CA MET A 67 -7.09 -17.76 -2.19
C MET A 67 -6.37 -16.98 -3.29
N GLN A 68 -5.36 -16.15 -2.95
CA GLN A 68 -4.58 -15.36 -3.90
C GLN A 68 -5.46 -14.64 -4.93
N PRO A 69 -6.38 -13.76 -4.49
CA PRO A 69 -7.46 -13.26 -5.33
C PRO A 69 -7.03 -12.21 -6.34
N TRP A 70 -5.77 -11.79 -6.30
CA TRP A 70 -5.23 -10.71 -7.12
C TRP A 70 -4.86 -11.14 -8.54
N ASN A 71 -5.00 -10.21 -9.49
CA ASN A 71 -4.38 -10.25 -10.80
C ASN A 71 -3.52 -9.00 -11.00
N PHE A 72 -2.58 -9.06 -11.91
CA PHE A 72 -1.64 -7.99 -12.24
C PHE A 72 -1.80 -7.61 -13.72
N LEU A 73 -2.38 -6.45 -14.00
CA LEU A 73 -2.52 -5.90 -15.34
C LEU A 73 -1.43 -4.86 -15.60
N VAL A 74 -0.41 -5.22 -16.39
CA VAL A 74 0.71 -4.34 -16.71
C VAL A 74 0.37 -3.46 -17.89
N VAL A 75 0.49 -2.13 -17.72
CA VAL A 75 0.21 -1.12 -18.74
C VAL A 75 1.49 -0.37 -19.09
N ARG A 76 1.93 -0.54 -20.35
CA ARG A 76 3.09 0.15 -20.91
C ARG A 76 2.71 1.07 -22.08
N SER A 77 1.59 0.78 -22.79
CA SER A 77 1.11 1.57 -23.92
C SER A 77 0.83 3.02 -23.53
N PRO A 78 1.42 3.99 -24.20
CA PRO A 78 1.13 5.42 -24.01
C PRO A 78 -0.36 5.73 -24.25
N GLU A 79 -1.00 5.07 -25.20
CA GLU A 79 -2.40 5.26 -25.59
C GLU A 79 -3.32 4.85 -24.44
N VAL A 80 -3.08 3.68 -23.83
CA VAL A 80 -3.86 3.19 -22.68
C VAL A 80 -3.65 4.09 -21.48
N LYS A 81 -2.40 4.54 -21.23
CA LYS A 81 -2.12 5.51 -20.15
C LYS A 81 -2.89 6.82 -20.35
N GLN A 82 -2.96 7.34 -21.56
CA GLN A 82 -3.72 8.54 -21.85
C GLN A 82 -5.24 8.35 -21.65
N GLN A 83 -5.78 7.18 -22.00
CA GLN A 83 -7.17 6.84 -21.70
C GLN A 83 -7.44 6.84 -20.19
N VAL A 84 -6.62 6.16 -19.41
CA VAL A 84 -6.75 6.14 -17.95
C VAL A 84 -6.56 7.53 -17.34
N ARG A 85 -5.62 8.34 -17.87
CA ARG A 85 -5.47 9.73 -17.44
C ARG A 85 -6.72 10.56 -17.72
N GLY A 86 -7.42 10.30 -18.82
CA GLY A 86 -8.72 10.93 -19.10
C GLY A 86 -9.79 10.61 -18.05
N VAL A 87 -9.87 9.34 -17.65
CA VAL A 87 -10.76 8.89 -16.55
C VAL A 87 -10.41 9.58 -15.23
N PHE A 88 -9.10 9.62 -14.88
CA PHE A 88 -8.63 10.34 -13.71
C PHE A 88 -9.01 11.83 -13.75
N ALA A 89 -8.76 12.51 -14.86
CA ALA A 89 -8.98 13.95 -14.98
C ALA A 89 -10.47 14.33 -14.74
N LYS A 90 -11.38 13.51 -15.24
CA LYS A 90 -12.83 13.67 -15.01
C LYS A 90 -13.16 13.52 -13.53
N ALA A 91 -12.79 12.39 -12.93
CA ALA A 91 -13.06 12.12 -11.51
C ALA A 91 -12.36 13.14 -10.58
N HIS A 92 -11.17 13.60 -10.93
CA HIS A 92 -10.45 14.63 -10.19
C HIS A 92 -11.17 15.98 -10.18
N ALA A 93 -11.75 16.39 -11.34
CA ALA A 93 -12.56 17.61 -11.43
C ALA A 93 -13.83 17.50 -10.58
N GLU A 94 -14.51 16.36 -10.62
CA GLU A 94 -15.69 16.08 -9.79
C GLU A 94 -15.34 16.11 -8.30
N ALA A 95 -14.24 15.45 -7.90
CA ALA A 95 -13.76 15.43 -6.52
C ALA A 95 -13.39 16.83 -6.00
N ALA A 96 -12.78 17.67 -6.84
CA ALA A 96 -12.45 19.05 -6.46
C ALA A 96 -13.70 19.86 -6.06
N ALA A 97 -14.82 19.64 -6.72
CA ALA A 97 -16.08 20.30 -6.41
C ALA A 97 -16.71 19.87 -5.07
N MET A 98 -16.32 18.70 -4.54
CA MET A 98 -16.83 18.19 -3.26
C MET A 98 -16.18 18.85 -2.04
N PHE A 99 -15.00 19.49 -2.20
CA PHE A 99 -14.29 20.12 -1.09
C PHE A 99 -14.82 21.54 -0.82
N PRO A 100 -14.88 21.98 0.46
CA PRO A 100 -15.05 23.37 0.83
C PRO A 100 -13.98 24.26 0.18
N ASP A 101 -14.30 25.54 -0.06
CA ASP A 101 -13.45 26.46 -0.84
C ASP A 101 -12.01 26.55 -0.33
N GLU A 102 -11.80 26.59 0.99
CA GLU A 102 -10.48 26.64 1.60
C GLU A 102 -9.63 25.40 1.25
N LYS A 103 -10.21 24.20 1.32
CA LYS A 103 -9.53 22.94 0.99
C LYS A 103 -9.40 22.76 -0.52
N ARG A 104 -10.37 23.26 -1.32
CA ARG A 104 -10.34 23.20 -2.78
C ARG A 104 -9.12 23.91 -3.35
N ALA A 105 -8.77 25.09 -2.80
CA ALA A 105 -7.56 25.83 -3.21
C ALA A 105 -6.27 25.04 -2.99
N THR A 106 -6.18 24.29 -1.89
CA THR A 106 -5.06 23.38 -1.62
C THR A 106 -5.10 22.15 -2.52
N TYR A 107 -6.26 21.51 -2.63
CA TYR A 107 -6.47 20.31 -3.45
C TYR A 107 -6.04 20.54 -4.91
N SER A 108 -6.44 21.68 -5.51
CA SER A 108 -6.12 22.01 -6.89
C SER A 108 -4.63 22.23 -7.18
N LYS A 109 -3.81 22.43 -6.14
CA LYS A 109 -2.35 22.57 -6.25
C LYS A 109 -1.61 21.25 -6.11
N LEU A 110 -2.29 20.19 -5.64
CA LEU A 110 -1.67 18.90 -5.43
C LEU A 110 -1.53 18.15 -6.75
N LYS A 111 -0.34 17.63 -7.03
CA LYS A 111 -0.17 16.61 -8.06
C LYS A 111 -0.56 15.26 -7.47
N LEU A 112 -1.63 14.64 -7.99
CA LEU A 112 -2.23 13.45 -7.42
C LEU A 112 -2.08 12.19 -8.30
N GLU A 113 -1.34 12.31 -9.40
CA GLU A 113 -1.09 11.19 -10.32
C GLU A 113 0.31 11.31 -10.96
N GLY A 114 0.79 10.24 -11.56
CA GLY A 114 1.99 10.16 -12.39
C GLY A 114 1.79 9.18 -13.54
N ILE A 115 0.55 9.10 -14.05
CA ILE A 115 0.09 8.05 -14.98
C ILE A 115 0.91 8.06 -16.27
N VAL A 116 1.14 9.23 -16.82
CA VAL A 116 1.84 9.37 -18.11
C VAL A 116 3.36 9.38 -17.91
N GLU A 117 3.82 9.98 -16.82
CA GLU A 117 5.25 10.15 -16.53
C GLU A 117 5.93 8.83 -16.14
N ALA A 118 5.24 7.96 -15.42
CA ALA A 118 5.79 6.67 -15.02
C ALA A 118 5.97 5.75 -16.25
N PRO A 119 7.13 5.07 -16.40
CA PRO A 119 7.36 4.16 -17.52
C PRO A 119 6.39 2.96 -17.52
N ILE A 120 5.97 2.51 -16.35
CA ILE A 120 5.04 1.38 -16.18
C ILE A 120 3.90 1.81 -15.27
N ASN A 121 2.66 1.42 -15.65
CA ASN A 121 1.55 1.42 -14.73
C ASN A 121 1.09 -0.03 -14.51
N LEU A 122 0.53 -0.29 -13.32
CA LEU A 122 0.05 -1.61 -12.92
C LEU A 122 -1.32 -1.47 -12.27
N CYS A 123 -2.33 -2.12 -12.83
CA CYS A 123 -3.60 -2.27 -12.13
C CYS A 123 -3.62 -3.62 -11.41
N ILE A 124 -3.74 -3.58 -10.09
CA ILE A 124 -3.98 -4.78 -9.28
C ILE A 124 -5.47 -4.90 -9.08
N THR A 125 -6.02 -6.06 -9.44
CA THR A 125 -7.45 -6.34 -9.33
C THR A 125 -7.70 -7.48 -8.35
N CYS A 126 -8.94 -7.61 -7.89
CA CYS A 126 -9.41 -8.73 -7.06
C CYS A 126 -10.50 -9.50 -7.79
N ASP A 127 -10.26 -10.78 -8.02
CA ASP A 127 -11.28 -11.74 -8.44
C ASP A 127 -11.95 -12.32 -7.19
N ARG A 128 -13.12 -11.81 -6.88
CA ARG A 128 -13.89 -12.21 -5.69
C ARG A 128 -14.49 -13.62 -5.77
N GLN A 129 -14.48 -14.22 -6.95
CA GLN A 129 -15.02 -15.54 -7.20
C GLN A 129 -13.93 -16.64 -7.23
N ARG A 130 -12.66 -16.24 -7.21
CA ARG A 130 -11.54 -17.19 -7.18
C ARG A 130 -11.67 -18.13 -5.98
N THR A 131 -11.49 -19.41 -6.22
CA THR A 131 -11.65 -20.51 -5.23
C THR A 131 -13.09 -20.77 -4.76
N GLY A 132 -14.10 -20.22 -5.46
CA GLY A 132 -15.51 -20.50 -5.21
C GLY A 132 -16.18 -19.64 -4.14
N PRO A 133 -17.46 -19.90 -3.83
CA PRO A 133 -18.29 -19.04 -2.99
C PRO A 133 -17.93 -19.12 -1.50
N VAL A 134 -17.42 -20.27 -1.04
CA VAL A 134 -17.08 -20.51 0.38
C VAL A 134 -15.58 -20.70 0.53
N VAL A 135 -14.95 -19.78 1.25
CA VAL A 135 -13.50 -19.78 1.50
C VAL A 135 -13.25 -19.68 2.99
N ILE A 136 -12.28 -20.46 3.50
CA ILE A 136 -11.86 -20.40 4.91
C ILE A 136 -11.49 -18.96 5.28
N GLY A 137 -12.13 -18.43 6.34
CA GLY A 137 -11.89 -17.08 6.85
C GLY A 137 -12.65 -15.97 6.10
N ARG A 138 -13.38 -16.27 5.00
CA ARG A 138 -14.25 -15.31 4.29
C ARG A 138 -15.75 -15.54 4.60
N THR A 139 -16.09 -16.57 5.34
CA THR A 139 -17.48 -16.97 5.61
C THR A 139 -18.29 -15.89 6.35
N HIS A 140 -17.67 -15.12 7.22
CA HIS A 140 -18.31 -14.09 8.04
C HIS A 140 -17.85 -12.68 7.73
N ILE A 141 -16.69 -12.51 7.09
CA ILE A 141 -16.16 -11.22 6.63
C ILE A 141 -15.94 -11.32 5.12
N PRO A 142 -16.95 -11.00 4.31
CA PRO A 142 -16.92 -11.21 2.86
C PRO A 142 -15.87 -10.36 2.11
N THR A 143 -15.32 -9.32 2.77
CA THR A 143 -14.33 -8.40 2.20
C THR A 143 -12.88 -8.83 2.39
N MET A 144 -12.63 -10.01 2.99
CA MET A 144 -11.26 -10.50 3.24
C MET A 144 -10.46 -10.77 1.96
N ASP A 145 -11.12 -10.95 0.83
CA ASP A 145 -10.51 -11.02 -0.50
C ASP A 145 -9.88 -9.67 -0.91
N LEU A 146 -10.60 -8.57 -0.69
CA LEU A 146 -10.12 -7.22 -0.96
C LEU A 146 -8.90 -6.89 -0.05
N TYR A 147 -8.99 -7.20 1.24
CA TYR A 147 -7.89 -7.00 2.20
C TYR A 147 -6.65 -7.83 1.84
N SER A 148 -6.84 -9.08 1.38
CA SER A 148 -5.77 -9.92 0.87
C SER A 148 -5.07 -9.28 -0.34
N SER A 149 -5.84 -8.70 -1.27
CA SER A 149 -5.29 -8.01 -2.44
C SER A 149 -4.51 -6.75 -2.05
N VAL A 150 -4.94 -6.02 -1.00
CA VAL A 150 -4.20 -4.87 -0.45
C VAL A 150 -2.85 -5.30 0.15
N CYS A 151 -2.77 -6.49 0.75
CA CYS A 151 -1.47 -7.04 1.21
C CYS A 151 -0.49 -7.23 0.03
N ALA A 152 -0.97 -7.68 -1.13
CA ALA A 152 -0.14 -7.80 -2.33
C ALA A 152 0.34 -6.42 -2.83
N VAL A 153 -0.51 -5.39 -2.79
CA VAL A 153 -0.12 -4.00 -3.08
C VAL A 153 1.00 -3.54 -2.16
N GLN A 154 0.87 -3.77 -0.86
CA GLN A 154 1.87 -3.33 0.12
C GLN A 154 3.21 -4.07 -0.07
N ASN A 155 3.19 -5.40 -0.30
CA ASN A 155 4.41 -6.15 -0.58
C ASN A 155 5.12 -5.62 -1.84
N LEU A 156 4.35 -5.38 -2.92
CA LEU A 156 4.85 -4.78 -4.14
C LEU A 156 5.56 -3.45 -3.86
N TRP A 157 4.92 -2.59 -3.09
CA TRP A 157 5.44 -1.24 -2.81
C TRP A 157 6.76 -1.28 -2.05
N LEU A 158 6.85 -2.16 -1.05
CA LEU A 158 8.09 -2.33 -0.28
C LEU A 158 9.21 -2.93 -1.15
N ALA A 159 8.91 -3.96 -1.96
CA ALA A 159 9.88 -4.55 -2.88
C ALA A 159 10.37 -3.51 -3.92
N ALA A 160 9.45 -2.75 -4.51
CA ALA A 160 9.79 -1.66 -5.44
C ALA A 160 10.72 -0.63 -4.79
N ARG A 161 10.44 -0.21 -3.53
CA ARG A 161 11.31 0.71 -2.79
C ARG A 161 12.70 0.13 -2.55
N ALA A 162 12.81 -1.16 -2.24
CA ALA A 162 14.08 -1.86 -2.07
C ALA A 162 14.89 -1.91 -3.38
N GLU A 163 14.22 -2.00 -4.55
CA GLU A 163 14.83 -1.95 -5.88
C GLU A 163 15.12 -0.52 -6.37
N GLY A 164 14.88 0.51 -5.54
CA GLY A 164 15.07 1.92 -5.91
C GLY A 164 13.95 2.51 -6.77
N LEU A 165 12.84 1.79 -6.93
CA LEU A 165 11.68 2.27 -7.67
C LEU A 165 10.73 3.08 -6.79
N GLY A 166 10.19 4.16 -7.35
CA GLY A 166 9.03 4.85 -6.81
C GLY A 166 7.73 4.19 -7.26
N VAL A 167 6.73 4.23 -6.36
CA VAL A 167 5.36 3.80 -6.66
C VAL A 167 4.41 4.91 -6.24
N GLY A 168 3.47 5.26 -7.10
CA GLY A 168 2.38 6.17 -6.81
C GLY A 168 1.04 5.45 -6.93
N TRP A 169 0.20 5.50 -5.89
CA TRP A 169 -1.13 4.92 -5.92
C TRP A 169 -2.16 5.97 -6.31
N VAL A 170 -2.75 5.80 -7.49
CA VAL A 170 -3.83 6.65 -7.99
C VAL A 170 -5.16 5.98 -7.69
N SER A 171 -6.04 6.67 -6.94
CA SER A 171 -7.33 6.14 -6.50
C SER A 171 -8.53 7.02 -6.89
N ILE A 172 -8.28 8.14 -7.57
CA ILE A 172 -9.34 9.07 -7.98
C ILE A 172 -9.86 8.63 -9.35
N PHE A 173 -10.74 7.64 -9.34
CA PHE A 173 -11.37 7.08 -10.53
C PHE A 173 -12.84 6.79 -10.27
N ASN A 174 -13.66 6.89 -11.32
CA ASN A 174 -14.91 6.17 -11.38
C ASN A 174 -14.58 4.72 -11.77
N GLU A 175 -14.94 3.76 -10.92
CA GLU A 175 -14.55 2.35 -11.09
C GLU A 175 -15.03 1.75 -12.41
N PRO A 176 -16.30 1.87 -12.84
CA PRO A 176 -16.75 1.38 -14.14
C PRO A 176 -16.00 2.01 -15.33
N GLU A 177 -15.65 3.29 -15.26
CA GLU A 177 -14.89 3.95 -16.32
C GLU A 177 -13.44 3.44 -16.40
N LEU A 178 -12.82 3.17 -15.26
CA LEU A 178 -11.49 2.55 -15.20
C LEU A 178 -11.53 1.11 -15.73
N GLN A 179 -12.55 0.34 -15.36
CA GLN A 179 -12.77 -1.01 -15.89
C GLN A 179 -12.89 -0.98 -17.41
N ALA A 180 -13.72 -0.08 -17.95
CA ALA A 180 -13.92 0.07 -19.39
C ALA A 180 -12.62 0.46 -20.12
N ALA A 181 -11.84 1.41 -19.57
CA ALA A 181 -10.58 1.85 -20.16
C ALA A 181 -9.52 0.75 -20.21
N LEU A 182 -9.57 -0.19 -19.26
CA LEU A 182 -8.60 -1.29 -19.13
C LEU A 182 -9.13 -2.64 -19.63
N GLY A 183 -10.39 -2.72 -20.08
CA GLY A 183 -11.01 -3.99 -20.49
C GLY A 183 -11.21 -4.98 -19.33
N ILE A 184 -11.38 -4.48 -18.11
CA ILE A 184 -11.60 -5.30 -16.91
C ILE A 184 -13.09 -5.68 -16.84
N PRO A 185 -13.42 -6.99 -16.70
CA PRO A 185 -14.81 -7.41 -16.53
C PRO A 185 -15.46 -6.79 -15.27
N PRO A 186 -16.78 -6.51 -15.30
CA PRO A 186 -17.47 -5.83 -14.20
C PRO A 186 -17.41 -6.55 -12.83
N GLU A 187 -17.27 -7.87 -12.85
CA GLU A 187 -17.14 -8.69 -11.64
C GLU A 187 -15.74 -8.68 -11.01
N ILE A 188 -14.74 -8.15 -11.71
CA ILE A 188 -13.35 -8.04 -11.24
C ILE A 188 -13.13 -6.64 -10.69
N VAL A 189 -12.82 -6.54 -9.39
CA VAL A 189 -12.70 -5.26 -8.69
C VAL A 189 -11.28 -4.68 -8.84
N PRO A 190 -11.10 -3.48 -9.40
CA PRO A 190 -9.82 -2.76 -9.34
C PRO A 190 -9.48 -2.38 -7.90
N ILE A 191 -8.35 -2.84 -7.38
CA ILE A 191 -7.89 -2.54 -6.00
C ILE A 191 -6.94 -1.36 -6.00
N ALA A 192 -6.00 -1.34 -6.93
CA ALA A 192 -5.01 -0.29 -7.01
C ALA A 192 -4.58 -0.05 -8.45
N TYR A 193 -4.46 1.22 -8.83
CA TYR A 193 -3.77 1.64 -10.04
C TYR A 193 -2.46 2.32 -9.64
N LEU A 194 -1.35 1.68 -9.97
CA LEU A 194 -0.02 2.06 -9.52
C LEU A 194 0.82 2.58 -10.67
N CYS A 195 1.44 3.75 -10.49
CA CYS A 195 2.48 4.28 -11.35
C CYS A 195 3.84 3.82 -10.82
N ILE A 196 4.70 3.21 -11.63
CA ILE A 196 5.95 2.58 -11.19
C ILE A 196 7.11 3.02 -12.10
N GLY A 197 8.22 3.41 -11.50
CA GLY A 197 9.42 3.79 -12.23
C GLY A 197 10.56 4.25 -11.35
N TYR A 198 11.74 4.45 -11.94
CA TYR A 198 12.83 5.12 -11.25
C TYR A 198 12.45 6.58 -10.97
N VAL A 199 12.98 7.13 -9.89
CA VAL A 199 12.66 8.49 -9.44
C VAL A 199 13.93 9.31 -9.22
N SER A 200 13.82 10.62 -9.41
CA SER A 200 14.93 11.56 -9.16
C SER A 200 15.30 11.63 -7.67
N HIS A 201 14.31 11.49 -6.79
CA HIS A 201 14.48 11.48 -5.34
C HIS A 201 13.22 10.94 -4.65
N PHE A 202 13.36 10.57 -3.39
CA PHE A 202 12.24 10.37 -2.46
C PHE A 202 12.19 11.55 -1.51
N HIS A 203 10.99 12.07 -1.25
CA HIS A 203 10.82 13.10 -0.23
C HIS A 203 11.16 12.58 1.17
N ASP A 204 11.67 13.46 2.02
CA ASP A 204 11.92 13.21 3.45
C ASP A 204 10.63 12.90 4.21
N LYS A 205 9.54 13.64 3.89
CA LYS A 205 8.20 13.47 4.46
C LYS A 205 7.16 13.22 3.36
N PRO A 206 5.99 12.64 3.68
CA PRO A 206 4.87 12.52 2.75
C PRO A 206 4.51 13.87 2.11
N GLU A 207 4.26 13.90 0.81
CA GLU A 207 3.93 15.15 0.10
C GLU A 207 2.68 15.85 0.66
N LEU A 208 1.66 15.08 1.04
CA LEU A 208 0.45 15.65 1.64
C LEU A 208 0.70 16.27 3.02
N GLU A 209 1.60 15.69 3.81
CA GLU A 209 2.04 16.28 5.08
C GLU A 209 2.82 17.58 4.84
N LYS A 210 3.73 17.60 3.86
CA LYS A 210 4.47 18.81 3.46
C LYS A 210 3.56 19.92 2.94
N ALA A 211 2.49 19.56 2.25
CA ALA A 211 1.47 20.48 1.75
C ALA A 211 0.50 20.98 2.85
N GLY A 212 0.65 20.51 4.08
CA GLY A 212 -0.25 20.88 5.20
C GLY A 212 -1.65 20.27 5.11
N TRP A 213 -1.84 19.20 4.31
CA TRP A 213 -3.14 18.55 4.16
C TRP A 213 -3.60 17.87 5.44
N LEU A 214 -2.76 16.98 6.00
CA LEU A 214 -2.94 16.34 7.31
C LEU A 214 -1.56 15.95 7.87
N PRO A 215 -1.34 16.06 9.19
CA PRO A 215 -0.14 15.54 9.83
C PRO A 215 -0.21 14.02 10.01
N ARG A 216 0.94 13.40 10.25
CA ARG A 216 0.97 12.02 10.76
C ARG A 216 0.48 12.01 12.21
N LEU A 217 -0.48 11.14 12.50
CA LEU A 217 -1.00 10.99 13.85
C LEU A 217 0.05 10.34 14.77
N PRO A 218 0.06 10.71 16.07
CA PRO A 218 0.83 9.98 17.07
C PRO A 218 0.32 8.53 17.20
N VAL A 219 1.20 7.55 17.12
CA VAL A 219 0.81 6.14 17.27
C VAL A 219 0.24 5.86 18.65
N ALA A 220 0.76 6.52 19.68
CA ALA A 220 0.27 6.40 21.05
C ALA A 220 -1.24 6.69 21.17
N ASP A 221 -1.75 7.65 20.40
CA ASP A 221 -3.18 8.02 20.39
C ASP A 221 -4.07 6.96 19.68
N LEU A 222 -3.47 6.02 18.97
CA LEU A 222 -4.15 4.95 18.25
C LEU A 222 -4.13 3.61 19.00
N LEU A 223 -3.54 3.57 20.20
CA LEU A 223 -3.48 2.39 21.04
C LEU A 223 -4.68 2.33 21.98
N TYR A 224 -5.34 1.19 21.97
CA TYR A 224 -6.41 0.85 22.90
C TYR A 224 -6.06 -0.47 23.57
N TYR A 225 -6.36 -0.58 24.86
CA TYR A 225 -6.02 -1.73 25.68
C TYR A 225 -7.29 -2.52 25.99
N GLU A 226 -7.31 -3.79 25.63
CA GLU A 226 -8.38 -4.78 25.87
C GLU A 226 -9.72 -4.45 25.17
N ARG A 227 -10.13 -3.18 25.13
CA ARG A 227 -11.41 -2.72 24.55
C ARG A 227 -11.24 -1.42 23.78
N TRP A 228 -12.08 -1.23 22.78
CA TRP A 228 -12.15 0.03 22.06
C TRP A 228 -12.45 1.19 23.02
N GLY A 229 -11.68 2.28 22.88
CA GLY A 229 -11.81 3.47 23.72
C GLY A 229 -11.02 3.43 25.04
N SER A 230 -10.44 2.29 25.42
CA SER A 230 -9.56 2.18 26.59
C SER A 230 -8.14 2.65 26.21
N THR A 231 -7.87 3.94 26.40
CA THR A 231 -6.60 4.60 26.08
C THR A 231 -5.71 4.79 27.31
N ASP A 232 -4.44 5.11 27.09
CA ASP A 232 -3.46 5.51 28.10
C ASP A 232 -2.95 6.92 27.82
N PRO A 233 -3.74 7.98 28.09
CA PRO A 233 -3.41 9.35 27.74
C PRO A 233 -2.20 9.92 28.50
N GLU A 234 -1.85 9.31 29.63
CA GLU A 234 -0.71 9.74 30.45
C GLU A 234 0.58 8.95 30.14
N HIS A 235 0.53 8.06 29.15
CA HIS A 235 1.64 7.20 28.70
C HIS A 235 2.29 6.43 29.86
N ARG A 236 1.47 5.95 30.78
CA ARG A 236 1.95 5.17 31.94
C ARG A 236 2.30 3.72 31.58
N ASP A 237 1.63 3.19 30.54
CA ASP A 237 1.97 1.87 30.02
C ASP A 237 3.32 1.93 29.29
N PRO A 238 4.24 0.99 29.58
CA PRO A 238 5.56 0.98 28.95
C PRO A 238 5.54 0.89 27.42
N LEU A 239 4.54 0.23 26.84
CA LEU A 239 4.40 0.15 25.38
C LEU A 239 4.02 1.51 24.79
N THR A 240 3.06 2.23 25.39
CA THR A 240 2.65 3.56 24.94
C THR A 240 3.83 4.53 24.98
N ALA A 241 4.57 4.56 26.09
CA ALA A 241 5.75 5.41 26.25
C ALA A 241 6.85 5.06 25.22
N THR A 242 7.11 3.77 25.03
CA THR A 242 8.14 3.29 24.08
C THR A 242 7.78 3.65 22.64
N VAL A 243 6.53 3.45 22.22
CA VAL A 243 6.13 3.73 20.83
C VAL A 243 6.12 5.22 20.54
N ALA A 244 5.77 6.05 21.50
CA ALA A 244 5.86 7.53 21.37
C ALA A 244 7.33 7.97 21.16
N GLN A 245 8.26 7.45 21.96
CA GLN A 245 9.68 7.73 21.81
C GLN A 245 10.24 7.24 20.46
N LEU A 246 9.91 6.03 20.05
CA LEU A 246 10.37 5.49 18.76
C LEU A 246 9.81 6.29 17.58
N GLN A 247 8.57 6.76 17.66
CA GLN A 247 8.00 7.60 16.61
C GLN A 247 8.75 8.92 16.48
N ASP A 248 9.07 9.57 17.60
CA ASP A 248 9.85 10.82 17.63
C ASP A 248 11.26 10.61 17.03
N ASP A 249 11.94 9.53 17.42
CA ASP A 249 13.24 9.17 16.87
C ASP A 249 13.21 8.96 15.35
N VAL A 250 12.19 8.26 14.82
CA VAL A 250 12.04 8.04 13.37
C VAL A 250 11.73 9.34 12.64
N GLN A 251 10.88 10.21 13.19
CA GLN A 251 10.53 11.49 12.58
C GLN A 251 11.71 12.46 12.55
N THR A 252 12.51 12.46 13.61
CA THR A 252 13.66 13.37 13.76
C THR A 252 14.86 12.89 12.96
N ARG A 253 15.15 11.59 12.97
CA ARG A 253 16.37 11.02 12.36
C ARG A 253 16.13 10.44 10.97
N GLY A 254 14.88 10.29 10.53
CA GLY A 254 14.51 9.66 9.25
C GLY A 254 14.83 8.17 9.16
N ARG A 255 15.21 7.53 10.28
CA ARG A 255 15.57 6.09 10.36
C ARG A 255 15.22 5.50 11.73
N PHE A 256 15.06 4.20 11.76
CA PHE A 256 14.85 3.46 13.01
C PHE A 256 16.12 3.53 13.90
N PRO A 257 15.99 3.77 15.20
CA PRO A 257 17.12 3.70 16.12
C PRO A 257 17.72 2.29 16.11
N ARG A 258 19.05 2.23 16.18
CA ARG A 258 19.80 0.96 16.21
C ARG A 258 19.70 0.31 17.57
#